data_d1ca35e4d52e9f5d2b9bc49c4cbf953b
#
_entry.id   d1ca35e4d52e9f5d2b9bc49c4cbf953b
#
_cell.length_a   1.000
_cell.length_b   1.000
_cell.length_c   1.000
_cell.angle_alpha   90.00
_cell.angle_beta   90.00
_cell.angle_gamma   90.00
#
_symmetry.space_group_name_H-M   'P 1'
#
loop_
_entity.id
_entity.type
_entity.pdbx_description
1 polymer ?
#
loop_
_entity_poly.entity_id
_entity_poly.type
_entity_poly.pdbx_seq_one_letter_code
_entity_poly.pdbx_strand_id
1 'polypeptide(L)' 'RTVYIPSSVRTIGRWAFHGCSRLERIEIFHDPDEIGPWIINKSCTIVCQKGSRIDAYAQEYGFQTEYVELSEELDG' A
#
# COMPACT_ATOMS: atom_id res chain seq x y z
N ARG A 1 -8.49 -5.04 -10.07
CA ARG A 1 -7.17 -4.88 -10.66
C ARG A 1 -6.14 -4.55 -9.59
N THR A 2 -4.96 -5.13 -9.70
CA THR A 2 -3.93 -5.01 -8.69
C THR A 2 -2.73 -4.29 -9.29
N VAL A 3 -2.16 -3.36 -8.51
CA VAL A 3 -0.93 -2.67 -8.86
C VAL A 3 0.10 -2.99 -7.80
N TYR A 4 1.32 -3.29 -8.23
CA TYR A 4 2.45 -3.54 -7.34
C TYR A 4 3.38 -2.34 -7.37
N ILE A 5 3.77 -1.86 -6.19
CA ILE A 5 4.68 -0.74 -6.06
C ILE A 5 6.06 -1.29 -5.72
N PRO A 6 7.02 -1.25 -6.64
CA PRO A 6 8.33 -1.81 -6.38
C PRO A 6 9.12 -0.98 -5.37
N SER A 7 10.11 -1.61 -4.76
CA SER A 7 10.88 -0.98 -3.70
C SER A 7 11.70 0.21 -4.19
N SER A 8 11.89 0.34 -5.49
CA SER A 8 12.60 1.50 -6.03
C SER A 8 11.76 2.77 -5.96
N VAL A 9 10.44 2.63 -5.75
CA VAL A 9 9.58 3.79 -5.62
C VAL A 9 9.68 4.30 -4.19
N ARG A 10 10.27 5.47 -4.02
CA ARG A 10 10.52 6.06 -2.71
C ARG A 10 9.50 7.12 -2.33
N THR A 11 8.77 7.62 -3.30
CA THR A 11 7.80 8.68 -3.06
C THR A 11 6.52 8.35 -3.80
N ILE A 12 5.40 8.42 -3.09
CA ILE A 12 4.08 8.25 -3.70
C ILE A 12 3.38 9.59 -3.56
N GLY A 13 3.10 10.21 -4.70
CA GLY A 13 2.53 11.54 -4.70
C GLY A 13 1.08 11.56 -4.27
N ARG A 14 0.63 12.77 -3.92
CA ARG A 14 -0.75 12.99 -3.55
C ARG A 14 -1.67 12.53 -4.68
N TRP A 15 -2.67 11.73 -4.33
CA TRP A 15 -3.68 11.25 -5.26
C TRP A 15 -3.10 10.45 -6.43
N ALA A 16 -1.96 9.80 -6.20
CA ALA A 16 -1.24 9.12 -7.28
C ALA A 16 -2.14 8.15 -8.05
N PHE A 17 -2.97 7.40 -7.35
CA PHE A 17 -3.88 6.44 -7.98
C PHE A 17 -5.33 6.75 -7.69
N HIS A 18 -5.60 7.93 -7.17
CA HIS A 18 -6.97 8.34 -6.88
C HIS A 18 -7.70 8.54 -8.20
N GLY A 19 -8.90 8.02 -8.28
CA GLY A 19 -9.67 8.09 -9.51
C GLY A 19 -9.47 6.91 -10.42
N CYS A 20 -8.58 5.98 -10.08
CA CYS A 20 -8.41 4.76 -10.84
C CYS A 20 -9.52 3.78 -10.45
N SER A 21 -10.68 3.91 -11.06
CA SER A 21 -11.86 3.21 -10.63
C SER A 21 -11.76 1.70 -10.75
N ARG A 22 -10.84 1.21 -11.59
CA ARG A 22 -10.65 -0.23 -11.75
C ARG A 22 -9.64 -0.81 -10.78
N LEU A 23 -8.93 0.04 -10.06
CA LEU A 23 -7.94 -0.43 -9.12
C LEU A 23 -8.64 -0.93 -7.86
N GLU A 24 -8.40 -2.18 -7.51
CA GLU A 24 -9.02 -2.80 -6.35
C GLU A 24 -8.02 -3.05 -5.23
N ARG A 25 -6.76 -3.29 -5.58
CA ARG A 25 -5.73 -3.61 -4.62
C ARG A 25 -4.43 -2.94 -5.03
N ILE A 26 -3.66 -2.51 -4.04
CA ILE A 26 -2.33 -1.98 -4.27
C ILE A 26 -1.38 -2.69 -3.31
N GLU A 27 -0.27 -3.19 -3.84
CA GLU A 27 0.68 -3.98 -3.06
C GLU A 27 1.92 -3.14 -2.80
N ILE A 28 2.19 -2.87 -1.54
CA ILE A 28 3.35 -2.07 -1.13
C ILE A 28 4.05 -2.83 -0.01
N PHE A 29 5.18 -3.46 -0.35
CA PHE A 29 5.89 -4.32 0.59
C PHE A 29 7.15 -3.68 1.13
N HIS A 30 7.28 -2.37 0.99
CA HIS A 30 8.41 -1.62 1.54
C HIS A 30 7.88 -0.32 2.14
N ASP A 31 8.75 0.45 2.76
CA ASP A 31 8.35 1.72 3.36
C ASP A 31 8.85 2.86 2.50
N PRO A 32 7.99 3.47 1.68
CA PRO A 32 8.39 4.65 0.92
C PRO A 32 8.78 5.79 1.85
N ASP A 33 9.67 6.65 1.38
CA ASP A 33 10.11 7.79 2.18
C ASP A 33 8.97 8.78 2.39
N GLU A 34 8.14 8.97 1.36
CA GLU A 34 7.03 9.91 1.45
C GLU A 34 5.80 9.29 0.82
N ILE A 35 4.69 9.49 1.49
CA ILE A 35 3.39 9.03 1.00
C ILE A 35 2.45 10.21 1.08
N GLY A 36 1.96 10.65 -0.06
CA GLY A 36 1.01 11.76 -0.12
C GLY A 36 -0.36 11.36 0.40
N PRO A 37 -1.24 12.33 0.64
CA PRO A 37 -2.59 12.02 1.10
C PRO A 37 -3.42 11.42 -0.03
N TRP A 38 -4.28 10.49 0.35
CA TRP A 38 -5.32 9.93 -0.53
C TRP A 38 -4.72 9.36 -1.81
N ILE A 39 -3.70 8.51 -1.66
CA ILE A 39 -3.04 7.94 -2.83
C ILE A 39 -3.94 7.01 -3.63
N ILE A 40 -4.99 6.47 -3.01
CA ILE A 40 -5.94 5.58 -3.68
C ILE A 40 -7.34 5.92 -3.21
N ASN A 41 -8.32 5.35 -3.90
CA ASN A 41 -9.71 5.44 -3.48
C ASN A 41 -9.93 4.60 -2.23
N LYS A 42 -10.88 5.00 -1.40
CA LYS A 42 -11.19 4.28 -0.18
C LYS A 42 -11.68 2.85 -0.42
N SER A 43 -12.22 2.61 -1.59
CA SER A 43 -12.69 1.27 -1.92
C SER A 43 -11.57 0.30 -2.21
N CYS A 44 -10.34 0.79 -2.37
CA CYS A 44 -9.19 -0.07 -2.63
C CYS A 44 -8.66 -0.67 -1.35
N THR A 45 -8.00 -1.82 -1.49
CA THR A 45 -7.34 -2.51 -0.38
C THR A 45 -5.84 -2.33 -0.52
N ILE A 46 -5.18 -1.98 0.58
CA ILE A 46 -3.72 -1.88 0.62
C ILE A 46 -3.16 -3.18 1.15
N VAL A 47 -2.36 -3.86 0.35
CA VAL A 47 -1.68 -5.08 0.76
C VAL A 47 -0.29 -4.70 1.22
N CYS A 48 0.02 -4.98 2.48
CA CYS A 48 1.27 -4.52 3.08
C CYS A 48 1.66 -5.48 4.20
N GLN A 49 2.82 -5.21 4.81
CA GLN A 49 3.24 -5.95 5.98
C GLN A 49 2.68 -5.27 7.22
N LYS A 50 2.21 -6.09 8.16
CA LYS A 50 1.65 -5.57 9.39
C LYS A 50 2.73 -4.80 10.16
N GLY A 51 2.34 -3.63 10.65
CA GLY A 51 3.27 -2.80 11.42
C GLY A 51 4.16 -1.91 10.57
N SER A 52 4.02 -1.95 9.26
CA SER A 52 4.81 -1.11 8.38
C SER A 52 4.29 0.33 8.40
N ARG A 53 5.06 1.23 7.79
CA ARG A 53 4.63 2.61 7.67
C ARG A 53 3.37 2.72 6.82
N ILE A 54 3.27 1.91 5.79
CA ILE A 54 2.07 1.86 4.96
C ILE A 54 0.88 1.40 5.77
N ASP A 55 1.07 0.44 6.67
CA ASP A 55 0.00 -0.03 7.53
C ASP A 55 -0.53 1.12 8.39
N ALA A 56 0.37 1.88 9.01
CA ALA A 56 -0.03 3.02 9.83
C ALA A 56 -0.76 4.07 8.99
N TYR A 57 -0.27 4.31 7.79
CA TYR A 57 -0.90 5.25 6.88
C TYR A 57 -2.34 4.82 6.55
N ALA A 58 -2.52 3.53 6.25
CA ALA A 58 -3.83 3.02 5.90
C ALA A 58 -4.80 3.14 7.07
N GLN A 59 -4.31 2.88 8.28
CA GLN A 59 -5.15 3.01 9.47
C GLN A 59 -5.57 4.46 9.67
N GLU A 60 -4.64 5.38 9.48
CA GLU A 60 -4.92 6.78 9.67
C GLU A 60 -5.99 7.29 8.71
N TYR A 61 -5.94 6.82 7.46
CA TYR A 61 -6.87 7.28 6.44
C TYR A 61 -8.11 6.41 6.33
N GLY A 62 -8.15 5.30 7.06
CA GLY A 62 -9.31 4.44 7.04
C GLY A 62 -9.39 3.55 5.82
N PHE A 63 -8.28 3.27 5.16
CA PHE A 63 -8.25 2.34 4.05
C PHE A 63 -8.35 0.91 4.55
N GLN A 64 -8.86 0.03 3.71
CA GLN A 64 -8.85 -1.39 4.00
C GLN A 64 -7.45 -1.94 3.81
N THR A 65 -7.06 -2.87 4.67
CA THR A 65 -5.73 -3.45 4.60
C THR A 65 -5.80 -4.96 4.53
N GLU A 66 -4.79 -5.53 3.88
CA GLU A 66 -4.59 -6.97 3.87
C GLU A 66 -3.11 -7.19 4.12
N TYR A 67 -2.79 -8.06 5.09
CA TYR A 67 -1.42 -8.25 5.51
C TYR A 67 -0.85 -9.50 4.88
N VAL A 68 0.45 -9.46 4.59
CA VAL A 68 1.17 -10.61 4.09
C VAL A 68 2.39 -10.83 4.98
N GLU A 69 2.82 -12.07 5.04
CA GLU A 69 4.04 -12.43 5.74
C GLU A 69 5.02 -12.93 4.71
N LEU A 70 6.05 -12.15 4.48
CA LEU A 70 6.94 -12.41 3.38
C LEU A 70 8.17 -13.20 3.76
N SER A 71 8.63 -13.08 4.99
CA SER A 71 9.94 -13.61 5.34
C SER A 71 9.90 -14.99 5.95
N GLU A 72 8.84 -15.33 6.63
CA GLU A 72 8.80 -16.60 7.36
C GLU A 72 8.92 -17.79 6.46
N GLU A 73 8.27 -17.72 5.34
CA GLU A 73 8.27 -18.85 4.42
C GLU A 73 9.65 -19.11 3.87
N LEU A 74 10.44 -18.09 3.75
CA LEU A 74 11.76 -18.23 3.16
C LEU A 74 12.69 -18.98 4.10
N ASP A 75 12.48 -18.80 5.38
CA ASP A 75 13.32 -19.44 6.37
C ASP A 75 12.94 -20.88 6.56
N GLY A 76 11.74 -21.18 6.22
CA GLY A 76 11.17 -22.50 6.43
C GLY A 76 11.97 -23.63 5.92
#